data_0efed45096addb26916527cd48b686fc
#
_entry.id   0efed45096addb26916527cd48b686fc
#
_cell.length_a   1.000
_cell.length_b   1.000
_cell.length_c   1.000
_cell.angle_alpha   90.00
_cell.angle_beta   90.00
_cell.angle_gamma   90.00
#
_symmetry.space_group_name_H-M   'P 1'
#
loop_
_entity.id
_entity.type
_entity.pdbx_description
1 polymer ?
#
loop_
_entity_poly.entity_id
_entity_poly.type
_entity_poly.pdbx_seq_one_letter_code
_entity_poly.pdbx_strand_id
1 'polypeptide(L)'
;MQYVQAPETRPVPDERSTAGLQKQEQTEQRPATSYMPVSQQALSSQPIQTQPQPPPPQPPTMSDKEARMNMPANVVIPYNIDWIFKRMRCPSRVWWLASQFVITAVGIFSKILLMIVNKTRVYNKELLVDLISKRPKGVGLLTVSNHYSCFDDPGLWGMLPLRQVCNSSCIRWSMAAHDICFTNKYHSIFFMFGKCIPVVRGYGVYQEAINLCIEKCATGQWVHVFPEGKVNMEKEELRLKWGVGRIIYDSPKMPIILPLWHEGMDDVLPNVEPYVPQWRKKVTINIGQPLDLNDFVKELKKNQVPEQTARKLITDKIQDVFRILRTETEQLHRERQ
;
A
#
# COMPACT_ATOMS: atom_id res chain seq x y z
N MET A 1 71.52 -40.41 -12.59
CA MET A 1 72.72 -39.62 -12.97
C MET A 1 72.36 -38.19 -12.73
N GLN A 2 72.90 -37.72 -11.62
CA GLN A 2 73.88 -36.65 -11.45
C GLN A 2 73.21 -35.25 -11.60
N TYR A 3 73.18 -34.54 -10.59
CA TYR A 3 73.95 -33.79 -9.56
C TYR A 3 73.53 -32.34 -9.67
N VAL A 4 72.86 -31.74 -8.64
CA VAL A 4 73.46 -31.03 -7.48
C VAL A 4 74.17 -29.71 -7.89
N GLN A 5 73.61 -28.56 -7.45
CA GLN A 5 74.23 -27.73 -6.43
C GLN A 5 73.46 -26.39 -6.21
N ALA A 6 73.16 -26.10 -4.96
CA ALA A 6 73.09 -24.76 -4.38
C ALA A 6 74.46 -24.49 -3.76
N PRO A 7 74.77 -23.43 -3.03
CA PRO A 7 74.12 -22.23 -2.56
C PRO A 7 74.98 -20.93 -2.66
N GLU A 8 74.55 -19.82 -2.13
CA GLU A 8 75.33 -18.89 -1.26
C GLU A 8 74.52 -17.61 -1.01
N THR A 9 74.14 -17.40 0.18
CA THR A 9 74.54 -16.59 1.35
C THR A 9 74.56 -15.05 1.19
N ARG A 10 73.81 -14.50 2.11
CA ARG A 10 73.61 -13.15 2.67
C ARG A 10 74.85 -12.21 2.72
N PRO A 11 74.65 -10.87 2.97
CA PRO A 11 74.33 -10.39 4.32
C PRO A 11 73.35 -9.22 4.45
N VAL A 12 72.87 -9.08 5.67
CA VAL A 12 72.19 -7.92 6.28
C VAL A 12 73.27 -6.92 6.73
N PRO A 13 73.02 -5.59 6.75
CA PRO A 13 72.90 -4.86 8.00
C PRO A 13 71.72 -3.86 8.00
N ASP A 14 70.98 -3.78 8.99
CA ASP A 14 70.90 -3.11 10.28
C ASP A 14 70.65 -1.57 10.28
N GLU A 15 69.63 -1.27 11.07
CA GLU A 15 69.36 -0.07 11.87
C GLU A 15 68.71 1.19 11.25
N ARG A 16 67.50 1.40 11.78
CA ARG A 16 66.92 2.65 12.31
C ARG A 16 66.62 3.82 11.37
N SER A 17 65.33 4.01 11.13
CA SER A 17 64.72 5.33 11.40
C SER A 17 63.20 5.22 11.48
N THR A 18 62.69 5.61 12.60
CA THR A 18 61.28 5.87 12.92
C THR A 18 60.75 7.03 12.09
N ALA A 19 59.73 6.76 11.28
CA ALA A 19 58.75 7.80 10.92
C ALA A 19 57.43 7.13 10.56
N GLY A 20 56.39 7.51 11.24
CA GLY A 20 55.04 6.94 11.14
C GLY A 20 54.42 7.10 9.76
N LEU A 21 53.92 6.01 9.23
CA LEU A 21 52.98 6.01 8.14
C LEU A 21 51.63 5.58 8.71
N GLN A 22 50.81 6.59 9.02
CA GLN A 22 49.39 6.42 9.22
C GLN A 22 48.83 5.83 7.92
N LYS A 23 48.33 4.60 7.97
CA LYS A 23 47.41 4.06 6.97
C LYS A 23 46.10 4.84 7.08
N GLN A 24 45.88 5.76 6.17
CA GLN A 24 44.55 6.26 5.86
C GLN A 24 43.78 5.11 5.19
N GLU A 25 42.90 4.47 5.95
CA GLU A 25 41.76 3.77 5.38
C GLU A 25 40.88 4.82 4.72
N GLN A 26 40.98 4.94 3.40
CA GLN A 26 39.98 5.61 2.59
C GLN A 26 38.72 4.72 2.57
N THR A 27 37.85 4.96 3.52
CA THR A 27 36.45 4.54 3.41
C THR A 27 35.85 5.36 2.26
N GLU A 28 35.64 4.75 1.11
CA GLU A 28 34.79 5.30 0.05
C GLU A 28 33.40 5.53 0.63
N GLN A 29 33.15 6.70 1.15
CA GLN A 29 31.80 7.22 1.37
C GLN A 29 31.22 7.51 -0.01
N ARG A 30 30.41 6.58 -0.52
CA ARG A 30 29.45 6.90 -1.58
C ARG A 30 28.63 8.12 -1.12
N PRO A 31 28.49 9.16 -1.96
CA PRO A 31 27.67 10.27 -1.58
C PRO A 31 26.24 9.77 -1.33
N ALA A 32 25.77 10.01 -0.13
CA ALA A 32 24.34 9.89 0.19
C ALA A 32 23.64 10.88 -0.75
N THR A 33 22.95 10.36 -1.74
CA THR A 33 22.04 11.13 -2.56
C THR A 33 21.00 11.67 -1.60
N SER A 34 21.13 12.94 -1.20
CA SER A 34 20.12 13.62 -0.42
C SER A 34 18.90 13.75 -1.31
N TYR A 35 18.00 12.79 -1.20
CA TYR A 35 16.66 12.94 -1.73
C TYR A 35 15.99 14.07 -0.95
N MET A 36 16.00 15.26 -1.53
CA MET A 36 15.12 16.32 -1.06
C MET A 36 13.68 15.84 -1.21
N PRO A 37 12.84 16.01 -0.20
CA PRO A 37 11.43 15.69 -0.32
C PRO A 37 10.75 16.67 -1.28
N VAL A 38 10.60 16.26 -2.54
CA VAL A 38 9.90 17.01 -3.59
C VAL A 38 8.43 17.28 -3.27
N SER A 39 7.91 16.63 -2.23
CA SER A 39 6.48 16.59 -1.97
C SER A 39 5.85 17.84 -1.36
N GLN A 40 6.59 18.66 -0.62
CA GLN A 40 5.96 19.81 0.06
C GLN A 40 5.93 21.08 -0.80
N GLN A 41 6.90 21.32 -1.67
CA GLN A 41 6.92 22.53 -2.49
C GLN A 41 5.95 22.48 -3.69
N ALA A 42 5.71 21.30 -4.27
CA ALA A 42 4.77 21.18 -5.39
C ALA A 42 3.30 21.26 -4.97
N LEU A 43 3.00 21.01 -3.68
CA LEU A 43 1.63 21.02 -3.15
C LEU A 43 1.22 22.38 -2.54
N SER A 44 2.20 23.27 -2.24
CA SER A 44 1.94 24.54 -1.54
C SER A 44 1.79 25.76 -2.45
N SER A 45 2.08 25.67 -3.76
CA SER A 45 2.26 26.86 -4.59
C SER A 45 1.20 27.12 -5.67
N GLN A 46 0.03 26.46 -5.64
CA GLN A 46 -1.08 26.90 -6.47
C GLN A 46 -2.14 27.58 -5.62
N PRO A 47 -2.33 28.90 -5.74
CA PRO A 47 -3.51 29.57 -5.19
C PRO A 47 -4.75 28.99 -5.89
N ILE A 48 -5.76 28.62 -5.11
CA ILE A 48 -7.09 28.24 -5.62
C ILE A 48 -7.60 29.45 -6.42
N GLN A 49 -7.45 29.43 -7.75
CA GLN A 49 -8.12 30.38 -8.61
C GLN A 49 -9.60 30.06 -8.60
N THR A 50 -10.33 30.74 -7.73
CA THR A 50 -11.80 30.78 -7.73
C THR A 50 -12.25 31.66 -8.89
N GLN A 51 -12.46 31.09 -10.06
CA GLN A 51 -13.36 31.71 -11.04
C GLN A 51 -14.81 31.49 -10.55
N PRO A 52 -15.64 32.54 -10.51
CA PRO A 52 -17.03 32.41 -10.14
C PRO A 52 -17.80 31.75 -11.28
N GLN A 53 -17.90 30.42 -11.23
CA GLN A 53 -18.92 29.70 -11.97
C GLN A 53 -20.20 29.66 -11.14
N PRO A 54 -21.38 29.80 -11.78
CA PRO A 54 -22.64 29.67 -11.04
C PRO A 54 -22.66 28.33 -10.31
N PRO A 55 -23.16 28.29 -9.05
CA PRO A 55 -23.17 27.06 -8.28
C PRO A 55 -23.96 26.00 -9.06
N PRO A 56 -23.39 24.79 -9.24
CA PRO A 56 -24.17 23.68 -9.77
C PRO A 56 -25.34 23.40 -8.81
N PRO A 57 -26.49 22.94 -9.29
CA PRO A 57 -27.64 22.63 -8.46
C PRO A 57 -27.19 21.71 -7.33
N GLN A 58 -27.51 22.07 -6.09
CA GLN A 58 -27.15 21.32 -4.90
C GLN A 58 -27.74 19.91 -5.03
N PRO A 59 -26.91 18.85 -5.00
CA PRO A 59 -27.45 17.50 -4.90
C PRO A 59 -28.15 17.37 -3.54
N PRO A 60 -29.29 16.69 -3.47
CA PRO A 60 -29.99 16.47 -2.21
C PRO A 60 -29.06 15.77 -1.22
N THR A 61 -29.04 16.24 0.03
CA THR A 61 -28.41 15.56 1.17
C THR A 61 -29.18 14.26 1.42
N MET A 62 -28.72 13.17 0.80
CA MET A 62 -29.36 11.87 0.96
C MET A 62 -28.95 11.25 2.29
N SER A 63 -29.93 10.89 3.12
CA SER A 63 -29.70 10.05 4.30
C SER A 63 -29.22 8.65 3.91
N ASP A 64 -28.54 7.93 4.82
CA ASP A 64 -28.09 6.53 4.56
C ASP A 64 -29.25 5.60 4.11
N LYS A 65 -30.50 5.90 4.50
CA LYS A 65 -31.69 5.20 4.05
C LYS A 65 -32.03 5.49 2.59
N GLU A 66 -31.90 6.73 2.16
CA GLU A 66 -32.17 7.13 0.76
C GLU A 66 -31.07 6.66 -0.19
N ALA A 67 -29.80 6.60 0.30
CA ALA A 67 -28.72 6.02 -0.47
C ALA A 67 -28.93 4.52 -0.73
N ARG A 68 -29.59 3.80 0.19
CA ARG A 68 -30.00 2.39 0.01
C ARG A 68 -31.20 2.24 -0.93
N MET A 69 -32.10 3.22 -1.03
CA MET A 69 -33.24 3.19 -1.93
C MET A 69 -32.89 3.48 -3.40
N ASN A 70 -31.81 4.22 -3.65
CA ASN A 70 -31.35 4.56 -5.00
C ASN A 70 -30.32 3.57 -5.56
N MET A 71 -30.39 2.30 -5.17
CA MET A 71 -29.57 1.26 -5.74
C MET A 71 -29.86 1.11 -7.25
N PRO A 72 -28.82 1.02 -8.11
CA PRO A 72 -29.05 0.58 -9.47
C PRO A 72 -29.71 -0.80 -9.42
N ALA A 73 -30.86 -0.93 -10.03
CA ALA A 73 -31.66 -2.16 -10.02
C ALA A 73 -30.95 -3.41 -10.57
N ASN A 74 -29.74 -3.25 -11.07
CA ASN A 74 -28.97 -4.28 -11.79
C ASN A 74 -27.82 -4.90 -10.99
N VAL A 75 -27.60 -4.49 -9.73
CA VAL A 75 -26.53 -5.11 -8.90
C VAL A 75 -27.11 -6.29 -8.13
N VAL A 76 -26.98 -7.47 -8.69
CA VAL A 76 -27.33 -8.72 -8.00
C VAL A 76 -26.22 -9.03 -6.99
N ILE A 77 -26.54 -9.05 -5.69
CA ILE A 77 -25.66 -9.60 -4.66
C ILE A 77 -25.90 -11.12 -4.64
N PRO A 78 -25.01 -11.92 -5.22
CA PRO A 78 -25.26 -13.37 -5.37
C PRO A 78 -25.27 -14.12 -4.05
N TYR A 79 -24.68 -13.54 -2.99
CA TYR A 79 -24.57 -14.11 -1.65
C TYR A 79 -24.72 -13.03 -0.58
N ASN A 80 -25.53 -13.32 0.47
CA ASN A 80 -25.70 -12.36 1.56
C ASN A 80 -24.38 -12.17 2.35
N ILE A 81 -23.87 -10.96 2.36
CA ILE A 81 -22.60 -10.55 2.99
C ILE A 81 -22.79 -9.79 4.32
N ASP A 82 -24.03 -9.48 4.74
CA ASP A 82 -24.30 -8.63 5.91
C ASP A 82 -23.76 -9.23 7.21
N TRP A 83 -23.78 -10.56 7.34
CA TRP A 83 -23.26 -11.27 8.48
C TRP A 83 -21.74 -11.09 8.65
N ILE A 84 -21.01 -10.79 7.56
CA ILE A 84 -19.57 -10.60 7.57
C ILE A 84 -19.22 -9.31 8.31
N PHE A 85 -19.92 -8.22 8.02
CA PHE A 85 -19.71 -6.92 8.67
C PHE A 85 -19.89 -7.00 10.18
N LYS A 86 -20.95 -7.70 10.64
CA LYS A 86 -21.20 -7.91 12.07
C LYS A 86 -20.03 -8.61 12.74
N ARG A 87 -19.49 -9.68 12.11
CA ARG A 87 -18.36 -10.44 12.64
C ARG A 87 -17.05 -9.66 12.62
N MET A 88 -16.83 -8.83 11.60
CA MET A 88 -15.63 -7.98 11.50
C MET A 88 -15.64 -6.81 12.49
N ARG A 89 -16.81 -6.31 12.89
CA ARG A 89 -16.92 -5.29 13.94
C ARG A 89 -16.64 -5.84 15.32
N CYS A 90 -17.20 -7.00 15.63
CA CYS A 90 -17.09 -7.65 16.93
C CYS A 90 -16.45 -9.05 16.81
N PRO A 91 -15.14 -9.14 16.47
CA PRO A 91 -14.47 -10.41 16.27
C PRO A 91 -14.30 -11.14 17.61
N SER A 92 -14.73 -12.40 17.67
CA SER A 92 -14.54 -13.27 18.83
C SER A 92 -13.07 -13.74 18.94
N ARG A 93 -12.70 -14.34 20.08
CA ARG A 93 -11.37 -14.97 20.25
C ARG A 93 -11.11 -16.04 19.20
N VAL A 94 -12.11 -16.86 18.89
CA VAL A 94 -12.03 -17.90 17.85
C VAL A 94 -11.81 -17.27 16.47
N TRP A 95 -12.49 -16.17 16.18
CA TRP A 95 -12.28 -15.41 14.94
C TRP A 95 -10.83 -14.95 14.80
N TRP A 96 -10.25 -14.41 15.88
CA TRP A 96 -8.85 -13.96 15.86
C TRP A 96 -7.86 -15.11 15.66
N LEU A 97 -8.09 -16.28 16.26
CA LEU A 97 -7.25 -17.46 16.05
C LEU A 97 -7.33 -17.95 14.59
N ALA A 98 -8.53 -18.04 14.02
CA ALA A 98 -8.72 -18.43 12.63
C ALA A 98 -8.10 -17.41 11.67
N SER A 99 -8.28 -16.11 11.94
CA SER A 99 -7.64 -15.02 11.17
C SER A 99 -6.12 -15.08 11.28
N GLN A 100 -5.57 -15.35 12.46
CA GLN A 100 -4.13 -15.55 12.66
C GLN A 100 -3.59 -16.67 11.79
N PHE A 101 -4.28 -17.80 11.73
CA PHE A 101 -3.88 -18.93 10.89
C PHE A 101 -3.90 -18.59 9.40
N VAL A 102 -5.03 -18.03 8.90
CA VAL A 102 -5.18 -17.69 7.48
C VAL A 102 -4.14 -16.64 7.07
N ILE A 103 -3.98 -15.57 7.84
CA ILE A 103 -3.03 -14.49 7.54
C ILE A 103 -1.59 -15.01 7.55
N THR A 104 -1.23 -15.86 8.52
CA THR A 104 0.11 -16.44 8.59
C THR A 104 0.38 -17.35 7.38
N ALA A 105 -0.54 -18.24 7.05
CA ALA A 105 -0.38 -19.16 5.93
C ALA A 105 -0.24 -18.41 4.59
N VAL A 106 -1.18 -17.50 4.32
CA VAL A 106 -1.17 -16.69 3.09
C VAL A 106 0.05 -15.74 3.05
N GLY A 107 0.40 -15.13 4.18
CA GLY A 107 1.54 -14.23 4.27
C GLY A 107 2.89 -14.93 4.06
N ILE A 108 3.08 -16.14 4.61
CA ILE A 108 4.28 -16.95 4.36
C ILE A 108 4.33 -17.37 2.89
N PHE A 109 3.22 -17.83 2.31
CA PHE A 109 3.13 -18.15 0.88
C PHE A 109 3.53 -16.94 0.01
N SER A 110 2.95 -15.77 0.28
CA SER A 110 3.26 -14.53 -0.44
C SER A 110 4.73 -14.14 -0.29
N LYS A 111 5.30 -14.31 0.91
CA LYS A 111 6.70 -14.03 1.16
C LYS A 111 7.63 -14.97 0.37
N ILE A 112 7.34 -16.26 0.35
CA ILE A 112 8.12 -17.24 -0.40
C ILE A 112 8.03 -16.89 -1.89
N LEU A 113 6.82 -16.69 -2.41
CA LEU A 113 6.60 -16.41 -3.82
C LEU A 113 7.29 -15.12 -4.27
N LEU A 114 7.17 -14.02 -3.51
CA LEU A 114 7.77 -12.75 -3.91
C LEU A 114 9.25 -12.64 -3.58
N MET A 115 9.65 -12.98 -2.35
CA MET A 115 10.99 -12.63 -1.86
C MET A 115 12.04 -13.73 -2.10
N ILE A 116 11.61 -14.98 -2.34
CA ILE A 116 12.51 -16.12 -2.54
C ILE A 116 12.44 -16.60 -3.99
N VAL A 117 11.25 -16.81 -4.52
CA VAL A 117 11.03 -17.39 -5.87
C VAL A 117 11.20 -16.31 -6.96
N ASN A 118 10.86 -15.06 -6.66
CA ASN A 118 10.96 -13.94 -7.59
C ASN A 118 12.02 -12.91 -7.17
N LYS A 119 12.39 -12.03 -8.12
CA LYS A 119 13.43 -11.01 -7.92
C LYS A 119 12.79 -9.70 -7.44
N THR A 120 12.33 -9.68 -6.20
CA THR A 120 11.66 -8.50 -5.64
C THR A 120 12.66 -7.51 -5.03
N ARG A 121 12.50 -6.23 -5.37
CA ARG A 121 13.21 -5.12 -4.72
C ARG A 121 12.17 -4.14 -4.16
N VAL A 122 12.36 -3.78 -2.90
CA VAL A 122 11.47 -2.87 -2.18
C VAL A 122 12.25 -1.63 -1.77
N TYR A 123 11.78 -0.47 -2.20
CA TYR A 123 12.35 0.82 -1.84
C TYR A 123 11.57 1.44 -0.68
N ASN A 124 12.28 2.10 0.22
CA ASN A 124 11.73 2.77 1.41
C ASN A 124 10.90 1.84 2.33
N LYS A 125 11.22 0.55 2.36
CA LYS A 125 10.48 -0.47 3.11
C LYS A 125 10.34 -0.15 4.59
N GLU A 126 11.40 0.40 5.18
CA GLU A 126 11.48 0.71 6.61
C GLU A 126 10.38 1.67 7.04
N LEU A 127 9.99 2.59 6.17
CA LEU A 127 8.92 3.54 6.43
C LEU A 127 7.59 2.84 6.74
N LEU A 128 7.18 1.86 5.91
CA LEU A 128 5.96 1.09 6.17
C LEU A 128 6.10 0.21 7.42
N VAL A 129 7.25 -0.47 7.59
CA VAL A 129 7.51 -1.34 8.74
C VAL A 129 7.43 -0.56 10.05
N ASP A 130 7.97 0.65 10.08
CA ASP A 130 7.95 1.55 11.22
C ASP A 130 6.54 2.09 11.49
N LEU A 131 5.83 2.50 10.46
CA LEU A 131 4.44 2.95 10.61
C LEU A 131 3.51 1.84 11.11
N ILE A 132 3.74 0.59 10.73
CA ILE A 132 2.98 -0.55 11.28
C ILE A 132 3.26 -0.71 12.78
N SER A 133 4.52 -0.58 13.22
CA SER A 133 4.96 -0.93 14.58
C SER A 133 5.00 0.24 15.54
N LYS A 134 5.34 1.44 15.07
CA LYS A 134 5.74 2.59 15.90
C LYS A 134 4.79 3.78 15.79
N ARG A 135 3.74 3.74 14.92
CA ARG A 135 2.80 4.86 14.82
C ARG A 135 2.10 5.12 16.15
N PRO A 136 1.69 6.35 16.43
CA PRO A 136 1.00 6.69 17.67
C PRO A 136 -0.27 5.83 17.87
N LYS A 137 -0.51 5.39 19.10
CA LYS A 137 -1.71 4.61 19.46
C LYS A 137 -2.98 5.37 19.07
N GLY A 138 -3.95 4.67 18.49
CA GLY A 138 -5.21 5.25 18.05
C GLY A 138 -5.13 6.10 16.78
N VAL A 139 -3.98 6.15 16.10
CA VAL A 139 -3.87 6.74 14.76
C VAL A 139 -3.97 5.64 13.71
N GLY A 140 -4.94 5.73 12.81
CA GLY A 140 -5.10 4.81 11.69
C GLY A 140 -3.95 4.92 10.69
N LEU A 141 -3.66 3.82 10.00
CA LEU A 141 -2.81 3.82 8.81
C LEU A 141 -3.67 3.49 7.60
N LEU A 142 -3.65 4.36 6.61
CA LEU A 142 -4.34 4.17 5.33
C LEU A 142 -3.28 4.06 4.23
N THR A 143 -3.05 2.85 3.73
CA THR A 143 -2.17 2.65 2.57
C THR A 143 -3.00 2.63 1.30
N VAL A 144 -2.47 3.20 0.23
CA VAL A 144 -3.10 3.23 -1.08
C VAL A 144 -2.08 2.79 -2.14
N SER A 145 -2.48 1.94 -3.10
CA SER A 145 -1.60 1.51 -4.18
C SER A 145 -2.34 1.32 -5.50
N ASN A 146 -1.59 1.26 -6.61
CA ASN A 146 -2.07 0.76 -7.88
C ASN A 146 -2.49 -0.73 -7.78
N HIS A 147 -3.24 -1.22 -8.77
CA HIS A 147 -3.78 -2.59 -8.79
C HIS A 147 -3.61 -3.23 -10.15
N TYR A 148 -2.53 -3.98 -10.35
CA TYR A 148 -2.15 -4.59 -11.62
C TYR A 148 -2.33 -6.11 -11.68
N SER A 149 -2.45 -6.77 -10.51
CA SER A 149 -2.63 -8.21 -10.42
C SER A 149 -3.64 -8.61 -9.35
N CYS A 150 -4.37 -9.69 -9.60
CA CYS A 150 -5.20 -10.35 -8.58
C CYS A 150 -4.38 -10.76 -7.34
N PHE A 151 -3.05 -10.87 -7.48
CA PHE A 151 -2.13 -11.22 -6.40
C PHE A 151 -1.60 -10.00 -5.61
N ASP A 152 -1.89 -8.77 -6.01
CA ASP A 152 -1.39 -7.57 -5.31
C ASP A 152 -1.73 -7.61 -3.82
N ASP A 153 -2.96 -7.98 -3.49
CA ASP A 153 -3.35 -8.35 -2.14
C ASP A 153 -3.66 -9.86 -2.11
N PRO A 154 -2.81 -10.70 -1.59
CA PRO A 154 -1.90 -10.49 -0.45
C PRO A 154 -0.41 -10.33 -0.79
N GLY A 155 -0.02 -10.31 -2.04
CA GLY A 155 1.39 -10.33 -2.47
C GLY A 155 2.23 -9.23 -1.85
N LEU A 156 1.77 -7.97 -1.89
CA LEU A 156 2.48 -6.81 -1.34
C LEU A 156 2.97 -7.03 0.10
N TRP A 157 2.20 -7.74 0.91
CA TRP A 157 2.53 -7.93 2.34
C TRP A 157 3.60 -8.99 2.58
N GLY A 158 3.94 -9.81 1.58
CA GLY A 158 5.09 -10.71 1.61
C GLY A 158 6.43 -10.00 1.84
N MET A 159 6.52 -8.70 1.51
CA MET A 159 7.72 -7.90 1.78
C MET A 159 7.98 -7.65 3.27
N LEU A 160 6.96 -7.69 4.13
CA LEU A 160 7.06 -7.37 5.56
C LEU A 160 7.96 -8.37 6.31
N PRO A 161 8.58 -7.98 7.43
CA PRO A 161 9.28 -8.91 8.31
C PRO A 161 8.38 -10.03 8.81
N LEU A 162 8.91 -11.24 9.00
CA LEU A 162 8.13 -12.41 9.44
C LEU A 162 7.30 -12.14 10.70
N ARG A 163 7.87 -11.41 11.68
CA ARG A 163 7.14 -11.06 12.91
C ARG A 163 5.86 -10.26 12.66
N GLN A 164 5.81 -9.46 11.58
CA GLN A 164 4.62 -8.71 11.19
C GLN A 164 3.69 -9.56 10.32
N VAL A 165 4.24 -10.30 9.35
CA VAL A 165 3.47 -11.22 8.49
C VAL A 165 2.74 -12.27 9.34
N CYS A 166 3.42 -12.83 10.34
CA CYS A 166 2.86 -13.84 11.24
C CYS A 166 2.08 -13.23 12.43
N ASN A 167 1.60 -12.00 12.31
CA ASN A 167 0.79 -11.34 13.34
C ASN A 167 -0.41 -10.64 12.70
N SER A 168 -1.57 -11.25 12.83
CA SER A 168 -2.81 -10.72 12.24
C SER A 168 -3.16 -9.31 12.73
N SER A 169 -2.72 -8.90 13.92
CA SER A 169 -2.93 -7.54 14.43
C SER A 169 -2.10 -6.49 13.67
N CYS A 170 -0.99 -6.91 13.06
CA CYS A 170 -0.10 -6.04 12.26
C CYS A 170 -0.51 -5.97 10.78
N ILE A 171 -1.46 -6.79 10.33
CA ILE A 171 -1.85 -6.85 8.92
C ILE A 171 -3.11 -6.01 8.67
N ARG A 172 -3.14 -5.40 7.50
CA ARG A 172 -4.20 -4.53 7.00
C ARG A 172 -5.59 -5.19 7.00
N TRP A 173 -6.60 -4.35 7.05
CA TRP A 173 -7.91 -4.62 6.47
C TRP A 173 -7.87 -4.16 5.02
N SER A 174 -8.46 -4.89 4.09
CA SER A 174 -8.46 -4.54 2.68
C SER A 174 -9.84 -4.72 2.08
N MET A 175 -10.20 -3.87 1.12
CA MET A 175 -11.46 -4.05 0.40
C MET A 175 -11.28 -5.06 -0.73
N ALA A 176 -12.23 -5.99 -0.85
CA ALA A 176 -12.24 -6.98 -1.92
C ALA A 176 -13.62 -7.07 -2.58
N ALA A 177 -13.66 -7.24 -3.89
CA ALA A 177 -14.89 -7.27 -4.67
C ALA A 177 -15.79 -8.45 -4.25
N HIS A 178 -17.07 -8.16 -3.91
CA HIS A 178 -17.99 -9.17 -3.42
C HIS A 178 -18.31 -10.25 -4.47
N ASP A 179 -18.40 -9.84 -5.71
CA ASP A 179 -18.70 -10.70 -6.86
C ASP A 179 -17.56 -11.63 -7.27
N ILE A 180 -16.36 -11.44 -6.69
CA ILE A 180 -15.18 -12.29 -6.91
C ILE A 180 -14.86 -13.10 -5.64
N CYS A 181 -14.72 -12.42 -4.51
CA CYS A 181 -14.19 -13.01 -3.28
C CYS A 181 -15.28 -13.58 -2.35
N PHE A 182 -16.54 -13.17 -2.52
CA PHE A 182 -17.63 -13.52 -1.60
C PHE A 182 -18.80 -14.19 -2.32
N THR A 183 -18.49 -15.07 -3.26
CA THR A 183 -19.47 -15.75 -4.12
C THR A 183 -20.20 -16.90 -3.43
N ASN A 184 -19.61 -17.46 -2.38
CA ASN A 184 -20.18 -18.56 -1.58
C ASN A 184 -19.67 -18.52 -0.14
N LYS A 185 -20.23 -19.37 0.72
CA LYS A 185 -19.92 -19.42 2.15
C LYS A 185 -18.43 -19.69 2.44
N TYR A 186 -17.80 -20.60 1.72
CA TYR A 186 -16.41 -20.98 1.98
C TYR A 186 -15.43 -19.89 1.58
N HIS A 187 -15.59 -19.32 0.39
CA HIS A 187 -14.83 -18.15 -0.03
C HIS A 187 -15.02 -16.99 0.94
N SER A 188 -16.26 -16.70 1.31
CA SER A 188 -16.58 -15.63 2.25
C SER A 188 -15.91 -15.79 3.62
N ILE A 189 -15.88 -17.03 4.15
CA ILE A 189 -15.20 -17.34 5.41
C ILE A 189 -13.69 -17.15 5.28
N PHE A 190 -13.08 -17.63 4.19
CA PHE A 190 -11.65 -17.50 3.93
C PHE A 190 -11.23 -16.04 3.83
N PHE A 191 -11.88 -15.27 2.96
CA PHE A 191 -11.57 -13.85 2.79
C PHE A 191 -11.88 -13.01 4.03
N MET A 192 -12.94 -13.33 4.77
CA MET A 192 -13.25 -12.68 6.05
C MET A 192 -12.13 -12.89 7.07
N PHE A 193 -11.57 -14.09 7.19
CA PHE A 193 -10.42 -14.35 8.06
C PHE A 193 -9.14 -13.73 7.54
N GLY A 194 -9.01 -13.52 6.23
CA GLY A 194 -7.97 -12.71 5.60
C GLY A 194 -8.10 -11.20 5.82
N LYS A 195 -9.12 -10.75 6.61
CA LYS A 195 -9.46 -9.34 6.86
C LYS A 195 -9.84 -8.58 5.58
N CYS A 196 -10.42 -9.29 4.60
CA CYS A 196 -10.95 -8.69 3.38
C CYS A 196 -12.40 -8.24 3.60
N ILE A 197 -12.66 -6.96 3.37
CA ILE A 197 -13.97 -6.31 3.56
C ILE A 197 -14.72 -6.37 2.23
N PRO A 198 -15.93 -6.98 2.16
CA PRO A 198 -16.67 -7.09 0.91
C PRO A 198 -17.15 -5.72 0.43
N VAL A 199 -16.74 -5.30 -0.77
CA VAL A 199 -17.18 -4.08 -1.44
C VAL A 199 -18.02 -4.42 -2.65
N VAL A 200 -19.17 -3.77 -2.77
CA VAL A 200 -20.07 -3.92 -3.92
C VAL A 200 -19.72 -2.85 -4.97
N ARG A 201 -19.17 -3.28 -6.10
CA ARG A 201 -18.80 -2.37 -7.18
C ARG A 201 -20.06 -1.71 -7.76
N GLY A 202 -20.00 -0.39 -8.01
CA GLY A 202 -21.15 0.37 -8.50
C GLY A 202 -22.10 0.92 -7.42
N TYR A 203 -21.99 0.47 -6.17
CA TYR A 203 -22.84 0.93 -5.05
C TYR A 203 -22.47 2.33 -4.51
N GLY A 204 -21.49 2.97 -5.12
CA GLY A 204 -21.05 4.30 -4.70
C GLY A 204 -20.27 4.27 -3.38
N VAL A 205 -20.10 5.46 -2.82
CA VAL A 205 -19.26 5.63 -1.61
C VAL A 205 -20.00 5.37 -0.30
N TYR A 206 -21.34 5.41 -0.31
CA TYR A 206 -22.19 5.23 0.89
C TYR A 206 -22.54 3.76 1.13
N GLN A 207 -21.55 2.90 1.15
CA GLN A 207 -21.74 1.48 1.41
C GLN A 207 -21.02 1.04 2.69
N GLU A 208 -21.51 -0.05 3.26
CA GLU A 208 -21.05 -0.60 4.55
C GLU A 208 -19.55 -0.90 4.58
N ALA A 209 -18.97 -1.28 3.43
CA ALA A 209 -17.54 -1.49 3.30
C ALA A 209 -16.73 -0.23 3.63
N ILE A 210 -17.15 0.92 3.13
CA ILE A 210 -16.48 2.20 3.39
C ILE A 210 -16.67 2.63 4.84
N ASN A 211 -17.89 2.45 5.40
CA ASN A 211 -18.16 2.73 6.83
C ASN A 211 -17.23 1.90 7.72
N LEU A 212 -17.08 0.60 7.43
CA LEU A 212 -16.18 -0.26 8.20
C LEU A 212 -14.71 0.16 8.07
N CYS A 213 -14.26 0.61 6.89
CA CYS A 213 -12.90 1.17 6.72
C CYS A 213 -12.67 2.39 7.59
N ILE A 214 -13.65 3.32 7.64
CA ILE A 214 -13.62 4.51 8.51
C ILE A 214 -13.52 4.10 9.98
N GLU A 215 -14.35 3.14 10.43
CA GLU A 215 -14.33 2.60 11.80
C GLU A 215 -12.97 1.97 12.15
N LYS A 216 -12.37 1.20 11.22
CA LYS A 216 -11.05 0.59 11.44
C LYS A 216 -9.95 1.65 11.53
N CYS A 217 -9.96 2.68 10.67
CA CYS A 217 -9.05 3.82 10.77
C CYS A 217 -9.24 4.57 12.10
N ALA A 218 -10.49 4.84 12.51
CA ALA A 218 -10.81 5.53 13.76
C ALA A 218 -10.30 4.79 15.00
N THR A 219 -10.25 3.45 14.94
CA THR A 219 -9.72 2.60 16.03
C THR A 219 -8.21 2.35 15.93
N GLY A 220 -7.50 3.09 15.08
CA GLY A 220 -6.04 3.01 14.94
C GLY A 220 -5.54 1.80 14.17
N GLN A 221 -6.42 1.12 13.42
CA GLN A 221 -6.03 -0.04 12.64
C GLN A 221 -5.49 0.37 11.26
N TRP A 222 -4.89 -0.57 10.56
CA TRP A 222 -4.37 -0.37 9.22
C TRP A 222 -5.40 -0.82 8.18
N VAL A 223 -5.74 0.08 7.27
CA VAL A 223 -6.61 -0.17 6.11
C VAL A 223 -5.79 0.01 4.83
N HIS A 224 -5.97 -0.88 3.88
CA HIS A 224 -5.41 -0.76 2.52
C HIS A 224 -6.52 -0.64 1.49
N VAL A 225 -6.29 0.24 0.52
CA VAL A 225 -7.24 0.52 -0.56
C VAL A 225 -6.53 0.53 -1.90
N PHE A 226 -7.14 -0.16 -2.88
CA PHE A 226 -6.82 0.00 -4.29
C PHE A 226 -7.82 1.00 -4.90
N PRO A 227 -7.49 2.30 -4.97
CA PRO A 227 -8.49 3.33 -5.33
C PRO A 227 -8.88 3.29 -6.82
N GLU A 228 -8.20 2.53 -7.65
CA GLU A 228 -8.59 2.24 -9.04
C GLU A 228 -9.93 1.47 -9.11
N GLY A 229 -10.23 0.66 -8.08
CA GLY A 229 -11.49 -0.07 -7.94
C GLY A 229 -11.65 -1.30 -8.83
N LYS A 230 -10.63 -1.63 -9.61
CA LYS A 230 -10.50 -2.85 -10.43
C LYS A 230 -9.02 -3.16 -10.68
N VAL A 231 -8.71 -4.39 -11.08
CA VAL A 231 -7.39 -4.72 -11.62
C VAL A 231 -7.21 -3.98 -12.95
N ASN A 232 -6.16 -3.18 -13.03
CA ASN A 232 -5.84 -2.34 -14.19
C ASN A 232 -4.86 -3.10 -15.11
N MET A 233 -5.40 -3.96 -15.94
CA MET A 233 -4.60 -4.83 -16.82
C MET A 233 -3.86 -4.05 -17.92
N GLU A 234 -4.46 -2.96 -18.39
CA GLU A 234 -3.90 -2.12 -19.45
C GLU A 234 -2.84 -1.12 -18.92
N LYS A 235 -2.69 -1.04 -17.60
CA LYS A 235 -1.79 -0.08 -16.93
C LYS A 235 -2.00 1.37 -17.37
N GLU A 236 -3.23 1.72 -17.71
CA GLU A 236 -3.61 3.08 -18.07
C GLU A 236 -3.75 3.96 -16.82
N GLU A 237 -3.76 5.26 -17.00
CA GLU A 237 -4.10 6.17 -15.93
C GLU A 237 -5.61 6.17 -15.68
N LEU A 238 -6.04 5.44 -14.66
CA LEU A 238 -7.44 5.40 -14.25
C LEU A 238 -7.75 6.52 -13.27
N ARG A 239 -8.92 7.14 -13.44
CA ARG A 239 -9.46 8.03 -12.44
C ARG A 239 -9.77 7.27 -11.16
N LEU A 240 -9.21 7.70 -10.04
CA LEU A 240 -9.41 7.06 -8.74
C LEU A 240 -10.86 7.21 -8.25
N LYS A 241 -11.34 6.17 -7.58
CA LYS A 241 -12.67 6.15 -6.96
C LYS A 241 -12.70 6.97 -5.68
N TRP A 242 -13.74 7.76 -5.47
CA TRP A 242 -13.87 8.69 -4.34
C TRP A 242 -14.08 8.01 -2.98
N GLY A 243 -14.14 6.68 -2.94
CA GLY A 243 -14.21 5.93 -1.69
C GLY A 243 -13.05 6.23 -0.75
N VAL A 244 -11.83 6.37 -1.29
CA VAL A 244 -10.64 6.73 -0.50
C VAL A 244 -10.76 8.15 0.05
N GLY A 245 -11.28 9.10 -0.74
CA GLY A 245 -11.56 10.47 -0.31
C GLY A 245 -12.59 10.50 0.82
N ARG A 246 -13.62 9.65 0.78
CA ARG A 246 -14.59 9.51 1.87
C ARG A 246 -13.96 8.96 3.15
N ILE A 247 -13.14 7.91 3.06
CA ILE A 247 -12.46 7.35 4.23
C ILE A 247 -11.64 8.43 4.94
N ILE A 248 -10.93 9.27 4.19
CA ILE A 248 -10.10 10.35 4.74
C ILE A 248 -10.98 11.47 5.35
N TYR A 249 -11.97 11.94 4.59
CA TYR A 249 -12.82 13.08 4.99
C TYR A 249 -13.68 12.78 6.22
N ASP A 250 -14.28 11.58 6.28
CA ASP A 250 -15.21 11.17 7.33
C ASP A 250 -14.49 10.55 8.55
N SER A 251 -13.18 10.29 8.48
CA SER A 251 -12.43 9.76 9.63
C SER A 251 -12.40 10.80 10.78
N PRO A 252 -12.83 10.42 12.00
CA PRO A 252 -12.83 11.34 13.15
C PRO A 252 -11.43 11.84 13.52
N LYS A 253 -10.42 10.99 13.29
CA LYS A 253 -9.01 11.31 13.42
C LYS A 253 -8.33 11.00 12.10
N MET A 254 -7.60 11.95 11.56
CA MET A 254 -6.88 11.80 10.30
C MET A 254 -5.96 10.59 10.37
N PRO A 255 -6.10 9.58 9.50
CA PRO A 255 -5.13 8.49 9.38
C PRO A 255 -3.83 8.98 8.74
N ILE A 256 -2.73 8.29 9.01
CA ILE A 256 -1.51 8.47 8.22
C ILE A 256 -1.76 7.86 6.84
N ILE A 257 -1.65 8.66 5.78
CA ILE A 257 -1.88 8.24 4.40
C ILE A 257 -0.52 7.89 3.79
N LEU A 258 -0.33 6.64 3.37
CA LEU A 258 0.93 6.16 2.80
C LEU A 258 0.68 5.60 1.40
N PRO A 259 1.13 6.29 0.35
CA PRO A 259 1.03 5.79 -1.01
C PRO A 259 2.12 4.76 -1.31
N LEU A 260 1.78 3.75 -2.11
CA LEU A 260 2.70 2.75 -2.65
C LEU A 260 2.48 2.63 -4.15
N TRP A 261 3.54 2.26 -4.88
CA TRP A 261 3.44 1.86 -6.27
C TRP A 261 4.26 0.60 -6.51
N HIS A 262 3.76 -0.28 -7.36
CA HIS A 262 4.48 -1.50 -7.71
C HIS A 262 4.41 -1.80 -9.20
N GLU A 263 5.45 -2.49 -9.70
CA GLU A 263 5.56 -2.99 -11.06
C GLU A 263 5.96 -4.47 -11.05
N GLY A 264 5.46 -5.22 -12.04
CA GLY A 264 5.82 -6.62 -12.26
C GLY A 264 5.07 -7.65 -11.41
N MET A 265 4.02 -7.26 -10.68
CA MET A 265 3.17 -8.22 -9.96
C MET A 265 2.32 -9.06 -10.92
N ASP A 266 1.87 -8.47 -12.01
CA ASP A 266 1.17 -9.13 -13.11
C ASP A 266 2.05 -10.14 -13.86
N ASP A 267 3.37 -9.95 -13.86
CA ASP A 267 4.30 -10.95 -14.34
C ASP A 267 4.41 -12.16 -13.40
N VAL A 268 4.26 -11.94 -12.08
CA VAL A 268 4.29 -13.03 -11.09
C VAL A 268 3.02 -13.84 -11.10
N LEU A 269 1.86 -13.21 -11.18
CA LEU A 269 0.58 -13.87 -11.40
C LEU A 269 -0.16 -13.17 -12.53
N PRO A 270 -0.03 -13.69 -13.78
CA PRO A 270 -0.79 -13.16 -14.91
C PRO A 270 -2.29 -13.21 -14.66
N ASN A 271 -3.00 -12.15 -15.09
CA ASN A 271 -4.45 -12.03 -14.94
C ASN A 271 -5.23 -12.81 -16.00
N VAL A 272 -4.71 -13.95 -16.43
CA VAL A 272 -5.30 -14.85 -17.43
C VAL A 272 -5.33 -16.28 -16.90
N GLU A 273 -6.35 -17.02 -17.27
CA GLU A 273 -6.48 -18.44 -16.93
C GLU A 273 -5.52 -19.33 -17.75
N PRO A 274 -5.00 -20.39 -17.13
CA PRO A 274 -5.02 -20.71 -15.71
C PRO A 274 -4.10 -19.79 -14.89
N TYR A 275 -4.57 -19.31 -13.73
CA TYR A 275 -3.82 -18.42 -12.83
C TYR A 275 -2.61 -19.16 -12.21
N VAL A 276 -1.52 -19.28 -12.99
CA VAL A 276 -0.32 -20.02 -12.57
C VAL A 276 0.77 -19.03 -12.17
N PRO A 277 1.24 -19.07 -10.90
CA PRO A 277 2.34 -18.23 -10.45
C PRO A 277 3.61 -18.48 -11.27
N GLN A 278 4.26 -17.41 -11.69
CA GLN A 278 5.52 -17.43 -12.42
C GLN A 278 6.69 -17.18 -11.46
N TRP A 279 7.89 -17.61 -11.87
CA TRP A 279 9.11 -17.47 -11.08
C TRP A 279 10.17 -16.64 -11.81
N ARG A 280 11.18 -16.18 -11.04
CA ARG A 280 12.28 -15.34 -11.52
C ARG A 280 11.87 -14.02 -12.19
N LYS A 281 10.64 -13.58 -11.94
CA LYS A 281 10.12 -12.29 -12.42
C LYS A 281 10.69 -11.14 -11.61
N LYS A 282 10.83 -9.99 -12.24
CA LYS A 282 11.23 -8.74 -11.54
C LYS A 282 9.99 -8.10 -10.94
N VAL A 283 10.04 -7.82 -9.63
CA VAL A 283 9.02 -7.03 -8.95
C VAL A 283 9.68 -5.85 -8.28
N THR A 284 9.18 -4.65 -8.52
CA THR A 284 9.61 -3.43 -7.86
C THR A 284 8.45 -2.87 -7.05
N ILE A 285 8.69 -2.61 -5.77
CA ILE A 285 7.72 -1.96 -4.87
C ILE A 285 8.38 -0.69 -4.36
N ASN A 286 7.74 0.45 -4.54
CA ASN A 286 8.20 1.74 -4.05
C ASN A 286 7.18 2.29 -3.05
N ILE A 287 7.65 2.60 -1.85
CA ILE A 287 6.85 3.18 -0.78
C ILE A 287 7.11 4.68 -0.78
N GLY A 288 6.07 5.45 -1.07
CA GLY A 288 6.13 6.92 -1.08
C GLY A 288 6.19 7.51 0.33
N GLN A 289 6.37 8.82 0.40
CA GLN A 289 6.31 9.54 1.67
C GLN A 289 4.87 9.65 2.17
N PRO A 290 4.65 9.70 3.49
CA PRO A 290 3.33 9.95 4.04
C PRO A 290 2.76 11.28 3.51
N LEU A 291 1.52 11.23 3.04
CA LEU A 291 0.81 12.39 2.55
C LEU A 291 0.05 13.06 3.70
N ASP A 292 0.45 14.27 4.05
CA ASP A 292 -0.26 15.07 5.06
C ASP A 292 -1.36 15.90 4.39
N LEU A 293 -2.62 15.59 4.71
CA LEU A 293 -3.81 16.30 4.26
C LEU A 293 -4.56 16.96 5.42
N ASN A 294 -3.97 17.04 6.62
CA ASN A 294 -4.64 17.56 7.81
C ASN A 294 -5.20 18.96 7.59
N ASP A 295 -4.36 19.90 7.18
CA ASP A 295 -4.78 21.30 7.03
C ASP A 295 -5.68 21.47 5.81
N PHE A 296 -5.43 20.73 4.74
CA PHE A 296 -6.29 20.73 3.57
C PHE A 296 -7.72 20.28 3.90
N VAL A 297 -7.88 19.17 4.62
CA VAL A 297 -9.20 18.67 5.02
C VAL A 297 -9.88 19.60 6.03
N LYS A 298 -9.13 20.20 6.96
CA LYS A 298 -9.66 21.23 7.87
C LYS A 298 -10.19 22.44 7.12
N GLU A 299 -9.46 22.91 6.10
CA GLU A 299 -9.87 24.04 5.27
C GLU A 299 -11.15 23.71 4.49
N LEU A 300 -11.24 22.53 3.86
CA LEU A 300 -12.46 22.09 3.18
C LEU A 300 -13.67 22.09 4.13
N LYS A 301 -13.50 21.60 5.36
CA LYS A 301 -14.56 21.59 6.38
C LYS A 301 -14.91 23.00 6.87
N LYS A 302 -13.91 23.85 7.12
CA LYS A 302 -14.10 25.25 7.54
C LYS A 302 -14.87 26.06 6.49
N ASN A 303 -14.54 25.86 5.22
CA ASN A 303 -15.17 26.56 4.10
C ASN A 303 -16.50 25.90 3.68
N GLN A 304 -17.00 24.92 4.43
CA GLN A 304 -18.26 24.20 4.16
C GLN A 304 -18.36 23.68 2.71
N VAL A 305 -17.23 23.23 2.15
CA VAL A 305 -17.21 22.67 0.80
C VAL A 305 -18.12 21.44 0.75
N PRO A 306 -19.03 21.34 -0.24
CA PRO A 306 -19.91 20.18 -0.36
C PRO A 306 -19.12 18.86 -0.30
N GLU A 307 -19.59 17.88 0.48
CA GLU A 307 -18.87 16.63 0.73
C GLU A 307 -18.42 15.90 -0.53
N GLN A 308 -19.25 15.89 -1.56
CA GLN A 308 -18.90 15.28 -2.84
C GLN A 308 -17.69 15.95 -3.48
N THR A 309 -17.66 17.29 -3.46
CA THR A 309 -16.54 18.09 -3.96
C THR A 309 -15.30 17.88 -3.10
N ALA A 310 -15.44 17.88 -1.77
CA ALA A 310 -14.35 17.65 -0.84
C ALA A 310 -13.70 16.26 -1.08
N ARG A 311 -14.51 15.22 -1.19
CA ARG A 311 -14.05 13.85 -1.50
C ARG A 311 -13.31 13.76 -2.83
N LYS A 312 -13.82 14.45 -3.85
CA LYS A 312 -13.14 14.57 -5.15
C LYS A 312 -11.77 15.22 -4.98
N LEU A 313 -11.70 16.40 -4.36
CA LEU A 313 -10.46 17.16 -4.18
C LEU A 313 -9.41 16.37 -3.38
N ILE A 314 -9.82 15.66 -2.33
CA ILE A 314 -8.93 14.77 -1.57
C ILE A 314 -8.41 13.63 -2.45
N THR A 315 -9.27 13.02 -3.26
CA THR A 315 -8.88 11.93 -4.18
C THR A 315 -7.95 12.44 -5.28
N ASP A 316 -8.17 13.65 -5.79
CA ASP A 316 -7.29 14.27 -6.80
C ASP A 316 -5.88 14.47 -6.24
N LYS A 317 -5.71 14.85 -4.96
CA LYS A 317 -4.39 14.91 -4.31
C LYS A 317 -3.67 13.55 -4.28
N ILE A 318 -4.40 12.47 -4.05
CA ILE A 318 -3.83 11.11 -4.12
C ILE A 318 -3.45 10.77 -5.55
N GLN A 319 -4.27 11.15 -6.53
CA GLN A 319 -4.00 10.95 -7.96
C GLN A 319 -2.69 11.62 -8.38
N ASP A 320 -2.45 12.85 -7.93
CA ASP A 320 -1.22 13.59 -8.25
C ASP A 320 0.03 12.90 -7.67
N VAL A 321 -0.07 12.41 -6.42
CA VAL A 321 1.02 11.62 -5.80
C VAL A 321 1.24 10.31 -6.55
N PHE A 322 0.19 9.66 -7.00
CA PHE A 322 0.27 8.42 -7.78
C PHE A 322 1.01 8.62 -9.10
N ARG A 323 0.80 9.73 -9.82
CA ARG A 323 1.51 10.05 -11.07
C ARG A 323 3.02 10.15 -10.84
N ILE A 324 3.42 10.86 -9.78
CA ILE A 324 4.83 11.02 -9.41
C ILE A 324 5.43 9.66 -9.06
N LEU A 325 4.79 8.95 -8.13
CA LEU A 325 5.30 7.68 -7.62
C LEU A 325 5.34 6.59 -8.70
N ARG A 326 4.40 6.62 -9.64
CA ARG A 326 4.40 5.78 -10.85
C ARG A 326 5.66 6.01 -11.66
N THR A 327 5.92 7.25 -12.06
CA THR A 327 7.09 7.61 -12.89
C THR A 327 8.40 7.17 -12.23
N GLU A 328 8.55 7.45 -10.93
CA GLU A 328 9.71 7.01 -10.15
C GLU A 328 9.87 5.49 -10.13
N THR A 329 8.76 4.77 -9.88
CA THR A 329 8.79 3.30 -9.76
C THR A 329 9.06 2.63 -11.10
N GLU A 330 8.47 3.13 -12.18
CA GLU A 330 8.74 2.64 -13.55
C GLU A 330 10.21 2.86 -13.93
N GLN A 331 10.81 3.99 -13.55
CA GLN A 331 12.24 4.24 -13.75
C GLN A 331 13.08 3.24 -12.95
N LEU A 332 12.83 3.11 -11.64
CA LEU A 332 13.50 2.15 -10.77
C LEU A 332 13.36 0.71 -11.29
N HIS A 333 12.23 0.37 -11.88
CA HIS A 333 11.99 -0.96 -12.45
C HIS A 333 12.79 -1.19 -13.72
N ARG A 334 12.89 -0.19 -14.61
CA ARG A 334 13.70 -0.26 -15.85
C ARG A 334 15.20 -0.38 -15.54
N GLU A 335 15.70 0.36 -14.55
CA GLU A 335 17.13 0.33 -14.15
C GLU A 335 17.57 -1.00 -13.55
N ARG A 336 16.64 -1.88 -13.25
CA ARG A 336 16.92 -3.24 -12.74
C ARG A 336 17.10 -4.21 -13.89
N GLN A 337 18.24 -4.17 -14.57
CA GLN A 337 18.62 -5.16 -15.58
C GLN A 337 19.03 -6.51 -14.98
#